data_954ceef22142dec0accc33575fed1160
#
_entry.id   954ceef22142dec0accc33575fed1160
#
_cell.length_a   1.000
_cell.length_b   1.000
_cell.length_c   1.000
_cell.angle_alpha   90.00
_cell.angle_beta   90.00
_cell.angle_gamma   90.00
#
_symmetry.space_group_name_H-M   'P 1'
#
loop_
_entity.id
_entity.type
_entity.pdbx_description
1 polymer ?
#
loop_
_entity_poly.entity_id
_entity_poly.type
_entity_poly.pdbx_seq_one_letter_code
_entity_poly.pdbx_strand_id
1 'polypeptide(L)'
;MTAGRRSFSLRRRLLGFVLASILLATTVLGVTAYRSALRDADALFDLHLQQMAHSLRGGVPLGLGIDPNDDGREGYDLFIQIWGPDGRQVFRSARSALPPQAVLGFSDATVNGRRFRLYSLQTPVQTVQIAQDLDAREVRARGLALRATIPMALMAPLLMLAVGWIINRSLASV
;
A
#
# COMPACT_ATOMS: atom_id res chain seq x y z
N MET A 1 -51.01 -35.94 -17.68
CA MET A 1 -50.73 -35.25 -16.41
C MET A 1 -49.23 -35.29 -16.14
N THR A 2 -48.43 -34.36 -16.65
CA THR A 2 -46.99 -34.13 -16.23
C THR A 2 -46.46 -32.88 -16.90
N ALA A 3 -46.88 -31.69 -16.47
CA ALA A 3 -46.35 -30.45 -17.01
C ALA A 3 -45.93 -29.40 -15.93
N GLY A 4 -45.78 -29.81 -14.66
CA GLY A 4 -45.57 -28.87 -13.56
C GLY A 4 -44.15 -28.75 -12.99
N ARG A 5 -43.16 -29.49 -13.49
CA ARG A 5 -41.81 -29.57 -12.81
C ARG A 5 -40.69 -28.80 -13.49
N ARG A 6 -40.88 -28.18 -14.63
CA ARG A 6 -39.78 -27.52 -15.36
C ARG A 6 -39.56 -26.02 -15.04
N SER A 7 -40.57 -25.33 -14.53
CA SER A 7 -40.48 -23.89 -14.28
C SER A 7 -39.62 -23.52 -13.05
N PHE A 8 -39.70 -24.35 -12.02
CA PHE A 8 -38.89 -24.10 -10.80
C PHE A 8 -37.37 -24.25 -10.99
N SER A 9 -36.92 -25.09 -11.92
CA SER A 9 -35.51 -25.33 -12.18
C SER A 9 -34.85 -24.21 -13.00
N LEU A 10 -35.55 -23.67 -13.99
CA LEU A 10 -35.06 -22.60 -14.87
C LEU A 10 -34.85 -21.29 -14.08
N ARG A 11 -35.80 -20.96 -13.25
CA ARG A 11 -35.81 -19.78 -12.40
C ARG A 11 -34.62 -19.79 -11.42
N ARG A 12 -34.41 -20.92 -10.75
CA ARG A 12 -33.28 -21.10 -9.80
C ARG A 12 -31.92 -21.05 -10.49
N ARG A 13 -31.85 -21.56 -11.72
CA ARG A 13 -30.64 -21.48 -12.56
C ARG A 13 -30.35 -20.03 -12.99
N LEU A 14 -31.36 -19.31 -13.49
CA LEU A 14 -31.22 -17.89 -13.87
C LEU A 14 -30.77 -17.03 -12.68
N LEU A 15 -31.40 -17.18 -11.52
CA LEU A 15 -31.02 -16.49 -10.31
C LEU A 15 -29.59 -16.83 -9.92
N GLY A 16 -29.22 -18.10 -9.97
CA GLY A 16 -27.87 -18.57 -9.69
C GLY A 16 -26.82 -17.96 -10.64
N PHE A 17 -27.12 -17.88 -11.94
CA PHE A 17 -26.22 -17.24 -12.91
C PHE A 17 -26.05 -15.74 -12.67
N VAL A 18 -27.13 -15.02 -12.39
CA VAL A 18 -27.07 -13.59 -12.08
C VAL A 18 -26.26 -13.32 -10.82
N LEU A 19 -26.52 -14.06 -9.74
CA LEU A 19 -25.77 -13.92 -8.49
C LEU A 19 -24.30 -14.31 -8.66
N ALA A 20 -24.00 -15.37 -9.39
CA ALA A 20 -22.64 -15.78 -9.70
C ALA A 20 -21.88 -14.72 -10.53
N SER A 21 -22.57 -14.12 -11.52
CA SER A 21 -22.00 -13.04 -12.34
C SER A 21 -21.69 -11.79 -11.51
N ILE A 22 -22.60 -11.41 -10.62
CA ILE A 22 -22.39 -10.27 -9.70
C ILE A 22 -21.22 -10.58 -8.77
N LEU A 23 -21.17 -11.78 -8.19
CA LEU A 23 -20.08 -12.19 -7.31
C LEU A 23 -18.73 -12.17 -8.03
N LEU A 24 -18.68 -12.71 -9.24
CA LEU A 24 -17.47 -12.71 -10.06
C LEU A 24 -17.02 -11.28 -10.37
N ALA A 25 -17.93 -10.44 -10.86
CA ALA A 25 -17.61 -9.06 -11.21
C ALA A 25 -17.13 -8.25 -10.00
N THR A 26 -17.80 -8.38 -8.85
CA THR A 26 -17.40 -7.67 -7.63
C THR A 26 -16.09 -8.18 -7.06
N THR A 27 -15.79 -9.48 -7.18
CA THR A 27 -14.51 -10.04 -6.77
C THR A 27 -13.37 -9.54 -7.65
N VAL A 28 -13.54 -9.56 -8.97
CA VAL A 28 -12.54 -9.02 -9.91
C VAL A 28 -12.30 -7.53 -9.65
N LEU A 29 -13.37 -6.76 -9.50
CA LEU A 29 -13.27 -5.33 -9.21
C LEU A 29 -12.56 -5.06 -7.87
N GLY A 30 -12.90 -5.80 -6.82
CA GLY A 30 -12.29 -5.68 -5.50
C GLY A 30 -10.79 -6.02 -5.52
N VAL A 31 -10.40 -7.09 -6.20
CA VAL A 31 -8.99 -7.48 -6.33
C VAL A 31 -8.20 -6.44 -7.14
N THR A 32 -8.76 -5.93 -8.23
CA THR A 32 -8.09 -4.89 -9.03
C THR A 32 -7.96 -3.59 -8.26
N ALA A 33 -9.01 -3.14 -7.57
CA ALA A 33 -9.00 -1.95 -6.72
C ALA A 33 -7.96 -2.07 -5.59
N TYR A 34 -7.91 -3.22 -4.91
CA TYR A 34 -6.92 -3.48 -3.86
C TYR A 34 -5.49 -3.41 -4.39
N ARG A 35 -5.22 -4.07 -5.54
CA ARG A 35 -3.90 -4.04 -6.17
C ARG A 35 -3.51 -2.63 -6.64
N SER A 36 -4.47 -1.86 -7.16
CA SER A 36 -4.22 -0.47 -7.55
C SER A 36 -3.88 0.37 -6.32
N ALA A 37 -4.66 0.28 -5.24
CA ALA A 37 -4.43 1.02 -4.01
C ALA A 37 -3.05 0.72 -3.39
N LEU A 38 -2.56 -0.54 -3.48
CA LEU A 38 -1.20 -0.88 -3.05
C LEU A 38 -0.12 -0.19 -3.91
N ARG A 39 -0.27 -0.20 -5.23
CA ARG A 39 0.68 0.47 -6.13
C ARG A 39 0.69 1.98 -5.92
N ASP A 40 -0.48 2.58 -5.74
CA ASP A 40 -0.62 4.02 -5.50
C ASP A 40 0.03 4.41 -4.17
N ALA A 41 -0.15 3.59 -3.12
CA ALA A 41 0.54 3.78 -1.85
C ALA A 41 2.06 3.68 -2.01
N ASP A 42 2.57 2.70 -2.77
CA ASP A 42 3.99 2.55 -3.04
C ASP A 42 4.58 3.76 -3.79
N ALA A 43 3.87 4.27 -4.79
CA ALA A 43 4.29 5.46 -5.54
C ALA A 43 4.34 6.71 -4.64
N LEU A 44 3.37 6.86 -3.73
CA LEU A 44 3.35 7.97 -2.77
C LEU A 44 4.52 7.88 -1.78
N PHE A 45 4.88 6.69 -1.31
CA PHE A 45 6.04 6.51 -0.43
C PHE A 45 7.35 6.85 -1.14
N ASP A 46 7.52 6.41 -2.39
CA ASP A 46 8.71 6.74 -3.18
C ASP A 46 8.81 8.25 -3.44
N LEU A 47 7.68 8.91 -3.78
CA LEU A 47 7.63 10.36 -3.93
C LEU A 47 8.01 11.07 -2.61
N HIS A 48 7.55 10.57 -1.47
CA HIS A 48 7.87 11.13 -0.16
C HIS A 48 9.37 11.04 0.16
N LEU A 49 10.00 9.88 -0.13
CA LEU A 49 11.46 9.71 0.01
C LEU A 49 12.22 10.73 -0.85
N GLN A 50 11.79 10.91 -2.11
CA GLN A 50 12.41 11.87 -3.02
C GLN A 50 12.27 13.31 -2.53
N GLN A 51 11.06 13.72 -2.11
CA GLN A 51 10.83 15.06 -1.59
C GLN A 51 11.67 15.33 -0.33
N MET A 52 11.76 14.35 0.56
CA MET A 52 12.57 14.46 1.77
C MET A 52 14.07 14.61 1.46
N ALA A 53 14.60 13.82 0.51
CA ALA A 53 15.98 13.96 0.07
C ALA A 53 16.25 15.34 -0.54
N HIS A 54 15.31 15.85 -1.33
CA HIS A 54 15.42 17.19 -1.90
C HIS A 54 15.35 18.31 -0.86
N SER A 55 14.57 18.17 0.20
CA SER A 55 14.50 19.16 1.29
C SER A 55 15.80 19.24 2.10
N LEU A 56 16.55 18.14 2.15
CA LEU A 56 17.83 18.05 2.88
C LEU A 56 19.05 18.46 2.02
N ARG A 57 18.84 18.94 0.80
CA ARG A 57 19.94 19.40 -0.09
C ARG A 57 20.83 20.47 0.54
N GLY A 58 20.27 21.36 1.37
CA GLY A 58 20.96 22.45 2.03
C GLY A 58 21.57 22.11 3.39
N GLY A 59 21.52 20.85 3.79
CA GLY A 59 21.92 20.37 5.12
C GLY A 59 20.73 19.97 6.00
N VAL A 60 21.01 19.35 7.14
CA VAL A 60 19.98 19.02 8.12
C VAL A 60 19.53 20.32 8.80
N PRO A 61 18.26 20.72 8.73
CA PRO A 61 17.76 21.85 9.48
C PRO A 61 17.95 21.61 10.98
N LEU A 62 18.62 22.52 11.65
CA LEU A 62 18.72 22.54 13.11
C LEU A 62 17.29 22.70 13.66
N GLY A 63 16.67 21.61 14.09
CA GLY A 63 15.29 21.63 14.62
C GLY A 63 14.35 20.57 14.10
N LEU A 64 14.79 19.66 13.24
CA LEU A 64 13.94 18.52 12.82
C LEU A 64 13.62 17.54 13.94
N GLY A 65 14.06 17.79 15.19
CA GLY A 65 13.76 16.88 16.32
C GLY A 65 14.27 15.44 16.12
N ILE A 66 15.22 15.26 15.21
CA ILE A 66 15.86 13.96 14.98
C ILE A 66 16.83 13.76 16.13
N ASP A 67 16.38 13.08 17.17
CA ASP A 67 17.26 12.66 18.26
C ASP A 67 18.16 11.55 17.72
N PRO A 68 19.50 11.75 17.70
CA PRO A 68 20.43 10.69 17.31
C PRO A 68 20.38 9.45 18.22
N ASN A 69 19.69 9.55 19.36
CA ASN A 69 19.48 8.46 20.31
C ASN A 69 18.13 7.75 20.13
N ASP A 70 17.25 8.26 19.27
CA ASP A 70 16.00 7.60 18.94
C ASP A 70 16.29 6.37 18.08
N ASP A 71 16.19 5.19 18.67
CA ASP A 71 16.36 3.88 17.99
C ASP A 71 15.24 3.59 16.98
N GLY A 72 14.51 4.60 16.50
CA GLY A 72 13.43 4.45 15.54
C GLY A 72 12.17 3.80 16.14
N ARG A 73 12.03 3.83 17.48
CA ARG A 73 10.89 3.21 18.17
C ARG A 73 9.63 4.05 18.14
N GLU A 74 9.71 5.34 17.83
CA GLU A 74 8.55 6.23 17.79
C GLU A 74 8.33 6.78 16.37
N GLY A 75 7.69 6.00 15.51
CA GLY A 75 6.88 6.54 14.41
C GLY A 75 7.57 6.79 13.07
N TYR A 76 8.89 6.78 12.97
CA TYR A 76 9.58 7.08 11.70
C TYR A 76 10.39 5.86 11.24
N ASP A 77 9.83 5.08 10.31
CA ASP A 77 10.56 4.01 9.60
C ASP A 77 11.51 4.58 8.54
N LEU A 78 11.89 5.84 8.70
CA LEU A 78 12.75 6.61 7.81
C LEU A 78 14.08 6.89 8.52
N PHE A 79 15.17 6.54 7.85
CA PHE A 79 16.51 6.73 8.34
C PHE A 79 17.27 7.64 7.37
N ILE A 80 17.94 8.66 7.91
CA ILE A 80 18.70 9.64 7.14
C ILE A 80 20.18 9.41 7.35
N GLN A 81 20.93 9.38 6.26
CA GLN A 81 22.38 9.31 6.25
C GLN A 81 22.92 10.39 5.31
N ILE A 82 23.98 11.06 5.71
CA ILE A 82 24.64 12.09 4.92
C ILE A 82 26.14 11.84 4.91
N TRP A 83 26.71 11.87 3.73
CA TRP A 83 28.14 11.79 3.49
C TRP A 83 28.68 13.10 2.93
N GLY A 84 29.83 13.52 3.39
CA GLY A 84 30.56 14.63 2.82
C GLY A 84 31.18 14.32 1.46
N PRO A 85 31.76 15.32 0.79
CA PRO A 85 32.40 15.15 -0.52
C PRO A 85 33.63 14.24 -0.45
N ASP A 86 34.21 14.06 0.73
CA ASP A 86 35.31 13.15 1.02
C ASP A 86 34.88 11.69 1.26
N GLY A 87 33.57 11.39 1.12
CA GLY A 87 33.02 10.07 1.37
C GLY A 87 32.89 9.70 2.85
N ARG A 88 33.18 10.60 3.77
CA ARG A 88 32.98 10.38 5.19
C ARG A 88 31.53 10.59 5.58
N GLN A 89 30.99 9.69 6.41
CA GLN A 89 29.65 9.85 6.96
C GLN A 89 29.62 10.98 7.98
N VAL A 90 28.88 12.05 7.66
CA VAL A 90 28.77 13.27 8.48
C VAL A 90 27.60 13.17 9.43
N PHE A 91 26.51 12.54 9.00
CA PHE A 91 25.28 12.40 9.78
C PHE A 91 24.65 11.03 9.60
N ARG A 92 24.01 10.54 10.67
CA ARG A 92 23.25 9.29 10.71
C ARG A 92 22.18 9.40 11.77
N SER A 93 20.91 9.15 11.38
CA SER A 93 19.75 9.32 12.28
C SER A 93 19.53 8.15 13.24
N ALA A 94 20.18 7.01 13.06
CA ALA A 94 20.03 5.85 13.94
C ALA A 94 21.34 5.13 14.17
N ARG A 95 21.48 4.49 15.33
CA ARG A 95 22.66 3.67 15.69
C ARG A 95 22.58 2.25 15.14
N SER A 96 21.39 1.79 14.74
CA SER A 96 21.21 0.45 14.16
C SER A 96 21.95 0.31 12.83
N ALA A 97 22.22 -0.94 12.44
CA ALA A 97 22.82 -1.22 11.15
C ALA A 97 21.93 -0.71 10.02
N LEU A 98 22.44 0.27 9.29
CA LEU A 98 21.79 0.85 8.11
C LEU A 98 22.54 0.41 6.85
N PRO A 99 21.88 0.42 5.68
CA PRO A 99 22.54 0.13 4.42
C PRO A 99 23.77 1.05 4.20
N PRO A 100 24.83 0.53 3.58
CA PRO A 100 25.95 1.37 3.15
C PRO A 100 25.50 2.39 2.10
N GLN A 101 26.39 3.30 1.73
CA GLN A 101 26.12 4.23 0.64
C GLN A 101 25.75 3.47 -0.64
N ALA A 102 24.56 3.73 -1.15
CA ALA A 102 24.02 3.08 -2.34
C ALA A 102 24.25 3.93 -3.60
N VAL A 103 23.92 3.35 -4.75
CA VAL A 103 23.90 4.07 -6.03
C VAL A 103 22.90 5.22 -6.00
N LEU A 104 23.13 6.23 -6.85
CA LEU A 104 22.23 7.38 -6.95
C LEU A 104 20.84 6.98 -7.44
N GLY A 105 19.82 7.67 -6.95
CA GLY A 105 18.43 7.35 -7.23
C GLY A 105 17.86 6.31 -6.29
N PHE A 106 16.85 5.58 -6.76
CA PHE A 106 16.20 4.53 -5.99
C PHE A 106 16.99 3.21 -6.04
N SER A 107 17.12 2.56 -4.90
CA SER A 107 17.70 1.23 -4.78
C SER A 107 17.07 0.47 -3.62
N ASP A 108 17.23 -0.85 -3.61
CA ASP A 108 16.82 -1.71 -2.51
C ASP A 108 18.06 -2.37 -1.89
N ALA A 109 18.08 -2.48 -0.56
CA ALA A 109 19.14 -3.15 0.15
C ALA A 109 18.59 -3.99 1.30
N THR A 110 19.30 -5.08 1.62
CA THR A 110 18.98 -5.92 2.77
C THR A 110 20.16 -5.89 3.74
N VAL A 111 19.87 -5.52 4.99
CA VAL A 111 20.87 -5.47 6.06
C VAL A 111 20.32 -6.19 7.28
N ASN A 112 21.04 -7.17 7.78
CA ASN A 112 20.63 -7.99 8.93
C ASN A 112 19.22 -8.60 8.81
N GLY A 113 18.84 -9.02 7.60
CA GLY A 113 17.53 -9.59 7.32
C GLY A 113 16.38 -8.58 7.17
N ARG A 114 16.63 -7.27 7.38
CA ARG A 114 15.65 -6.20 7.14
C ARG A 114 15.83 -5.64 5.73
N ARG A 115 14.74 -5.44 5.03
CA ARG A 115 14.72 -4.89 3.67
C ARG A 115 14.48 -3.39 3.74
N PHE A 116 15.29 -2.64 2.98
CA PHE A 116 15.20 -1.19 2.92
C PHE A 116 15.02 -0.72 1.48
N ARG A 117 14.12 0.24 1.28
CA ARG A 117 14.02 1.07 0.10
C ARG A 117 14.85 2.32 0.32
N LEU A 118 15.75 2.63 -0.60
CA LEU A 118 16.70 3.72 -0.50
C LEU A 118 16.46 4.73 -1.60
N TYR A 119 16.64 5.99 -1.27
CA TYR A 119 16.80 7.05 -2.25
C TYR A 119 18.06 7.86 -1.93
N SER A 120 18.98 7.91 -2.88
CA SER A 120 20.27 8.60 -2.74
C SER A 120 20.35 9.77 -3.72
N LEU A 121 20.63 10.95 -3.17
CA LEU A 121 20.77 12.20 -3.92
C LEU A 121 22.15 12.78 -3.67
N GLN A 122 22.91 13.00 -4.73
CA GLN A 122 24.21 13.67 -4.66
C GLN A 122 24.06 15.15 -4.98
N THR A 123 24.71 15.98 -4.17
CA THR A 123 24.88 17.40 -4.40
C THR A 123 26.38 17.71 -4.48
N PRO A 124 26.81 18.90 -4.91
CA PRO A 124 28.24 19.25 -4.93
C PRO A 124 28.95 19.18 -3.60
N VAL A 125 28.21 19.30 -2.49
CA VAL A 125 28.76 19.39 -1.13
C VAL A 125 28.50 18.15 -0.28
N GLN A 126 27.54 17.29 -0.65
CA GLN A 126 27.17 16.13 0.17
C GLN A 126 26.35 15.11 -0.62
N THR A 127 26.33 13.87 -0.13
CA THR A 127 25.40 12.84 -0.59
C THR A 127 24.38 12.57 0.51
N VAL A 128 23.11 12.74 0.20
CA VAL A 128 21.99 12.47 1.11
C VAL A 128 21.36 11.14 0.73
N GLN A 129 21.23 10.23 1.65
CA GLN A 129 20.54 8.96 1.48
C GLN A 129 19.43 8.85 2.52
N ILE A 130 18.24 8.52 2.06
CA ILE A 130 17.12 8.21 2.93
C ILE A 130 16.78 6.74 2.75
N ALA A 131 16.69 6.01 3.84
CA ALA A 131 16.32 4.62 3.90
C ALA A 131 14.97 4.47 4.58
N GLN A 132 14.08 3.67 3.99
CA GLN A 132 12.80 3.29 4.57
C GLN A 132 12.73 1.79 4.75
N ASP A 133 12.26 1.34 5.91
CA ASP A 133 12.01 -0.07 6.17
C ASP A 133 10.81 -0.55 5.33
N LEU A 134 11.05 -1.51 4.44
CA LEU A 134 10.02 -2.04 3.54
C LEU A 134 8.96 -2.87 4.28
N ASP A 135 9.30 -3.52 5.37
CA ASP A 135 8.34 -4.34 6.11
C ASP A 135 7.33 -3.45 6.85
N ALA A 136 7.79 -2.36 7.46
CA ALA A 136 6.92 -1.35 8.04
C ALA A 136 6.07 -0.62 6.98
N ARG A 137 6.67 -0.30 5.82
CA ARG A 137 5.98 0.28 4.66
C ARG A 137 4.85 -0.63 4.17
N GLU A 138 5.11 -1.94 4.05
CA GLU A 138 4.13 -2.92 3.58
C GLU A 138 2.92 -3.01 4.52
N VAL A 139 3.12 -3.00 5.84
CA VAL A 139 2.04 -2.98 6.84
C VAL A 139 1.17 -1.74 6.68
N ARG A 140 1.78 -0.55 6.49
CA ARG A 140 1.04 0.70 6.28
C ARG A 140 0.29 0.72 4.96
N ALA A 141 0.93 0.30 3.86
CA ALA A 141 0.31 0.21 2.55
C ALA A 141 -0.90 -0.72 2.55
N ARG A 142 -0.80 -1.88 3.19
CA ARG A 142 -1.92 -2.81 3.39
C ARG A 142 -3.05 -2.19 4.18
N GLY A 143 -2.73 -1.45 5.25
CA GLY A 143 -3.74 -0.74 6.05
C GLY A 143 -4.51 0.29 5.25
N LEU A 144 -3.81 1.08 4.42
CA LEU A 144 -4.43 2.06 3.54
C LEU A 144 -5.30 1.39 2.46
N ALA A 145 -4.77 0.35 1.80
CA ALA A 145 -5.49 -0.39 0.78
C ALA A 145 -6.76 -1.05 1.34
N LEU A 146 -6.71 -1.64 2.52
CA LEU A 146 -7.88 -2.22 3.19
C LEU A 146 -8.94 -1.16 3.49
N ARG A 147 -8.55 -0.01 4.04
CA ARG A 147 -9.49 1.09 4.32
C ARG A 147 -10.17 1.61 3.05
N ALA A 148 -9.45 1.67 1.94
CA ALA A 148 -10.00 2.06 0.65
C ALA A 148 -10.96 1.01 0.05
N THR A 149 -10.72 -0.28 0.28
CA THR A 149 -11.51 -1.37 -0.32
C THR A 149 -12.68 -1.84 0.55
N ILE A 150 -12.67 -1.61 1.87
CA ILE A 150 -13.76 -2.01 2.78
C ILE A 150 -15.14 -1.50 2.31
N PRO A 151 -15.34 -0.22 1.96
CA PRO A 151 -16.64 0.27 1.49
C PRO A 151 -17.14 -0.49 0.26
N MET A 152 -16.24 -0.78 -0.69
CA MET A 152 -16.58 -1.54 -1.90
C MET A 152 -16.94 -2.99 -1.58
N ALA A 153 -16.22 -3.62 -0.66
CA ALA A 153 -16.49 -4.99 -0.24
C ALA A 153 -17.83 -5.12 0.48
N LEU A 154 -18.28 -4.09 1.20
CA LEU A 154 -19.61 -4.07 1.85
C LEU A 154 -20.76 -3.86 0.85
N MET A 155 -20.51 -3.16 -0.25
CA MET A 155 -21.56 -2.95 -1.27
C MET A 155 -21.95 -4.23 -2.00
N ALA A 156 -21.04 -5.18 -2.16
CA ALA A 156 -21.31 -6.44 -2.87
C ALA A 156 -22.42 -7.28 -2.20
N PRO A 157 -22.36 -7.62 -0.91
CA PRO A 157 -23.42 -8.36 -0.25
C PRO A 157 -24.74 -7.57 -0.17
N LEU A 158 -24.67 -6.24 -0.01
CA LEU A 158 -25.86 -5.38 -0.05
C LEU A 158 -26.58 -5.46 -1.39
N LEU A 159 -25.85 -5.38 -2.49
CA LEU A 159 -26.42 -5.55 -3.84
C LEU A 159 -27.00 -6.95 -4.03
N MET A 160 -26.32 -7.99 -3.58
CA MET A 160 -26.84 -9.37 -3.66
C MET A 160 -28.13 -9.53 -2.87
N LEU A 161 -28.21 -8.98 -1.66
CA LEU A 161 -29.41 -9.01 -0.83
C LEU A 161 -30.56 -8.23 -1.48
N ALA A 162 -30.28 -7.04 -2.02
CA ALA A 162 -31.28 -6.23 -2.71
C ALA A 162 -31.85 -6.94 -3.95
N VAL A 163 -30.97 -7.46 -4.80
CA VAL A 163 -31.40 -8.22 -6.00
C VAL A 163 -32.16 -9.48 -5.61
N GLY A 164 -31.68 -10.25 -4.66
CA GLY A 164 -32.37 -11.43 -4.15
C GLY A 164 -33.75 -11.12 -3.58
N TRP A 165 -33.85 -10.02 -2.81
CA TRP A 165 -35.12 -9.56 -2.23
C TRP A 165 -36.11 -9.09 -3.29
N ILE A 166 -35.69 -8.28 -4.27
CA ILE A 166 -36.53 -7.81 -5.37
C ILE A 166 -37.07 -8.98 -6.18
N ILE A 167 -36.20 -9.92 -6.54
CA ILE A 167 -36.61 -11.11 -7.30
C ILE A 167 -37.57 -11.95 -6.50
N ASN A 168 -37.33 -12.14 -5.20
CA ASN A 168 -38.24 -12.96 -4.37
C ASN A 168 -39.61 -12.29 -4.18
N ARG A 169 -39.63 -10.95 -4.02
CA ARG A 169 -40.89 -10.18 -3.87
C ARG A 169 -41.68 -10.07 -5.15
N SER A 170 -41.03 -9.82 -6.28
CA SER A 170 -41.65 -9.72 -7.60
C SER A 170 -42.34 -11.04 -8.02
N LEU A 171 -41.88 -12.13 -7.47
CA LEU A 171 -42.33 -13.45 -7.85
C LEU A 171 -43.26 -14.09 -6.79
N ALA A 172 -43.44 -13.49 -5.64
CA ALA A 172 -44.49 -13.84 -4.68
C ALA A 172 -45.83 -13.22 -5.05
N SER A 173 -45.85 -12.30 -6.04
CA SER A 173 -47.04 -11.59 -6.53
C SER A 173 -47.67 -12.24 -7.76
N VAL A 174 -47.20 -13.40 -8.21
CA VAL A 174 -47.75 -14.22 -9.30
C VAL A 174 -48.12 -15.61 -8.77
#